data_09ce4d776f09cf20dc3385a8b9bb18d4
#
_entry.id   09ce4d776f09cf20dc3385a8b9bb18d4
#
_cell.length_a   1.000
_cell.length_b   1.000
_cell.length_c   1.000
_cell.angle_alpha   90.00
_cell.angle_beta   90.00
_cell.angle_gamma   90.00
#
_symmetry.space_group_name_H-M   'P 1'
#
loop_
_entity.id
_entity.type
_entity.pdbx_description
1 polymer ?
#
loop_
_entity_poly.entity_id
_entity_poly.type
_entity_poly.pdbx_seq_one_letter_code
_entity_poly.pdbx_strand_id
1 'polypeptide(L)'
;MNHEKSTAAFEEARQYIPGGVNSPVRSFRSVGGVPPFIFGGKGSKIYDIDGNEYIDYVLSYGPLLMGHVPECVTEAIKAAAERGTSYGAPTLAETELAKLVCKLVPSMEQVRMVNSGTEATMSALRLARAYTGRDCIVKFIGCYHGHHDSLLVKAGSGATTFGVPDSPGVPKAVASTTITVPFNDLTALEKVFAERGEEIAAVIMEPTPGNMGLVLPHDGYLAGIRELTRKYGALLICDEVMSGFRSAQGGSQALYEIDPDITCLGKVIGGGLPVAAYGGKREIMQQVSPAGPMYQAGTLSGNPLAMAAGIAALNYMESNKICEKLESMTAILTGGLERAAAKSGVPVQVHRLGSMFTVFFSAKPVTDFDSAAACDLEAFKIYFHSMLEQGIYLPPSQFETNFLSLAHSPEDIQKTIDAAAIAFAKVAKARGYKA
;
A
#
# COMPACT_ATOMS: atom_id res chain seq x y z
N MET A 1 -19.40 18.92 -11.18
CA MET A 1 -20.09 17.62 -10.98
C MET A 1 -21.20 17.78 -9.94
N ASN A 2 -22.27 16.99 -10.03
CA ASN A 2 -23.30 16.93 -8.98
C ASN A 2 -22.87 15.93 -7.89
N HIS A 3 -23.14 16.23 -6.60
CA HIS A 3 -22.83 15.38 -5.46
C HIS A 3 -23.96 15.36 -4.41
N GLU A 4 -25.19 15.69 -4.81
CA GLU A 4 -26.35 15.81 -3.88
C GLU A 4 -26.68 14.47 -3.22
N LYS A 5 -26.74 13.38 -4.00
CA LYS A 5 -27.03 12.04 -3.47
C LYS A 5 -25.89 11.53 -2.59
N SER A 6 -24.63 11.71 -3.02
CA SER A 6 -23.45 11.36 -2.23
C SER A 6 -23.42 12.13 -0.90
N THR A 7 -23.81 13.41 -0.89
CA THR A 7 -23.92 14.21 0.32
C THR A 7 -24.96 13.63 1.29
N ALA A 8 -26.15 13.34 0.79
CA ALA A 8 -27.21 12.73 1.61
C ALA A 8 -26.80 11.36 2.16
N ALA A 9 -26.21 10.52 1.30
CA ALA A 9 -25.71 9.19 1.71
C ALA A 9 -24.59 9.27 2.75
N PHE A 10 -23.69 10.25 2.66
CA PHE A 10 -22.64 10.45 3.65
C PHE A 10 -23.19 10.90 5.00
N GLU A 11 -24.16 11.82 5.02
CA GLU A 11 -24.83 12.23 6.26
C GLU A 11 -25.58 11.07 6.92
N GLU A 12 -26.24 10.22 6.14
CA GLU A 12 -26.85 9.00 6.65
C GLU A 12 -25.81 8.01 7.20
N ALA A 13 -24.74 7.74 6.45
CA ALA A 13 -23.68 6.83 6.87
C ALA A 13 -23.04 7.23 8.20
N ARG A 14 -22.89 8.52 8.45
CA ARG A 14 -22.34 9.05 9.73
C ARG A 14 -23.18 8.72 10.96
N GLN A 15 -24.46 8.37 10.79
CA GLN A 15 -25.32 7.95 11.90
C GLN A 15 -25.03 6.52 12.34
N TYR A 16 -24.50 5.67 11.45
CA TYR A 16 -24.30 4.23 11.70
C TYR A 16 -22.83 3.80 11.69
N ILE A 17 -21.97 4.57 11.01
CA ILE A 17 -20.54 4.26 10.84
C ILE A 17 -19.70 5.43 11.36
N PRO A 18 -18.75 5.21 12.26
CA PRO A 18 -17.90 6.28 12.77
C PRO A 18 -17.23 7.08 11.63
N GLY A 19 -17.56 8.38 11.54
CA GLY A 19 -17.11 9.26 10.46
C GLY A 19 -17.66 8.93 9.08
N GLY A 20 -18.69 8.06 8.97
CA GLY A 20 -19.35 7.67 7.72
C GLY A 20 -18.56 6.69 6.84
N VAL A 21 -17.43 6.14 7.31
CA VAL A 21 -16.53 5.30 6.51
C VAL A 21 -15.91 4.17 7.34
N ASN A 22 -15.60 3.05 6.68
CA ASN A 22 -14.90 1.91 7.29
C ASN A 22 -13.36 2.00 7.21
N SER A 23 -12.83 3.08 6.63
CA SER A 23 -11.40 3.40 6.64
C SER A 23 -11.21 4.92 6.59
N PRO A 24 -10.38 5.49 7.49
CA PRO A 24 -10.37 6.93 7.76
C PRO A 24 -10.11 7.82 6.54
N VAL A 25 -9.21 7.44 5.65
CA VAL A 25 -8.83 8.22 4.48
C VAL A 25 -9.99 8.46 3.52
N ARG A 26 -10.98 7.55 3.48
CA ARG A 26 -12.17 7.64 2.61
C ARG A 26 -13.10 8.80 2.95
N SER A 27 -12.98 9.40 4.15
CA SER A 27 -13.85 10.49 4.62
C SER A 27 -13.53 11.87 4.03
N PHE A 28 -12.52 12.01 3.18
CA PHE A 28 -12.04 13.29 2.62
C PHE A 28 -11.58 14.31 3.67
N ARG A 29 -11.33 13.88 4.92
CA ARG A 29 -10.97 14.80 6.01
C ARG A 29 -9.71 15.64 5.68
N SER A 30 -8.74 15.07 4.96
CA SER A 30 -7.49 15.75 4.63
C SER A 30 -7.64 16.81 3.53
N VAL A 31 -8.61 16.63 2.63
CA VAL A 31 -8.83 17.53 1.47
C VAL A 31 -10.07 18.40 1.63
N GLY A 32 -10.98 18.01 2.52
CA GLY A 32 -12.29 18.65 2.68
C GLY A 32 -13.31 18.19 1.64
N GLY A 33 -14.55 18.65 1.80
CA GLY A 33 -15.66 18.25 0.94
C GLY A 33 -16.29 16.91 1.32
N VAL A 34 -17.10 16.37 0.42
CA VAL A 34 -17.85 15.12 0.60
C VAL A 34 -17.31 14.07 -0.36
N PRO A 35 -17.03 12.84 0.12
CA PRO A 35 -16.59 11.77 -0.78
C PRO A 35 -17.73 11.31 -1.70
N PRO A 36 -17.45 11.01 -2.98
CA PRO A 36 -18.43 10.38 -3.85
C PRO A 36 -18.78 8.98 -3.33
N PHE A 37 -20.07 8.64 -3.32
CA PHE A 37 -20.54 7.29 -2.99
C PHE A 37 -20.55 6.44 -4.24
N ILE A 38 -19.68 5.44 -4.31
CA ILE A 38 -19.46 4.65 -5.52
C ILE A 38 -20.53 3.59 -5.66
N PHE A 39 -21.18 3.57 -6.84
CA PHE A 39 -22.15 2.55 -7.26
C PHE A 39 -21.48 1.33 -7.90
N GLY A 40 -20.40 1.54 -8.66
CA GLY A 40 -19.73 0.46 -9.37
C GLY A 40 -18.44 0.91 -10.06
N GLY A 41 -17.74 -0.05 -10.67
CA GLY A 41 -16.53 0.23 -11.44
C GLY A 41 -16.40 -0.73 -12.62
N LYS A 42 -15.70 -0.32 -13.67
CA LYS A 42 -15.36 -1.16 -14.83
C LYS A 42 -14.07 -0.64 -15.48
N GLY A 43 -13.12 -1.54 -15.69
CA GLY A 43 -11.83 -1.18 -16.29
C GLY A 43 -11.08 -0.17 -15.42
N SER A 44 -10.69 0.97 -15.98
CA SER A 44 -10.02 2.09 -15.30
C SER A 44 -10.96 3.02 -14.52
N LYS A 45 -12.29 2.78 -14.56
CA LYS A 45 -13.28 3.77 -14.16
C LYS A 45 -14.13 3.31 -12.98
N ILE A 46 -14.57 4.29 -12.17
CA ILE A 46 -15.60 4.15 -11.15
C ILE A 46 -16.75 5.13 -11.42
N TYR A 47 -17.92 4.76 -10.93
CA TYR A 47 -19.17 5.50 -11.12
C TYR A 47 -19.82 5.74 -9.77
N ASP A 48 -20.22 6.99 -9.49
CA ASP A 48 -20.92 7.31 -8.25
C ASP A 48 -22.45 7.24 -8.40
N ILE A 49 -23.15 7.35 -7.27
CA ILE A 49 -24.62 7.33 -7.22
C ILE A 49 -25.27 8.59 -7.78
N ASP A 50 -24.50 9.65 -8.01
CA ASP A 50 -24.93 10.88 -8.66
C ASP A 50 -24.86 10.80 -10.18
N GLY A 51 -24.23 9.73 -10.73
CA GLY A 51 -24.06 9.49 -12.16
C GLY A 51 -22.76 10.08 -12.74
N ASN A 52 -21.83 10.50 -11.91
CA ASN A 52 -20.52 10.93 -12.38
C ASN A 52 -19.61 9.73 -12.67
N GLU A 53 -18.75 9.87 -13.69
CA GLU A 53 -17.68 8.92 -14.06
C GLU A 53 -16.32 9.51 -13.71
N TYR A 54 -15.45 8.66 -13.14
CA TYR A 54 -14.07 9.02 -12.80
C TYR A 54 -13.08 7.99 -13.32
N ILE A 55 -11.94 8.44 -13.85
CA ILE A 55 -10.75 7.61 -14.04
C ILE A 55 -10.12 7.42 -12.65
N ASP A 56 -9.95 6.17 -12.23
CA ASP A 56 -9.59 5.81 -10.85
C ASP A 56 -8.09 5.51 -10.69
N TYR A 57 -7.38 6.41 -10.01
CA TYR A 57 -5.99 6.21 -9.60
C TYR A 57 -5.83 5.78 -8.13
N VAL A 58 -6.94 5.54 -7.42
CA VAL A 58 -6.93 4.93 -6.08
C VAL A 58 -6.86 3.42 -6.18
N LEU A 59 -7.62 2.81 -7.12
CA LEU A 59 -7.66 1.36 -7.37
C LEU A 59 -7.75 0.55 -6.06
N SER A 60 -8.67 1.01 -5.16
CA SER A 60 -8.88 0.41 -3.83
C SER A 60 -7.62 0.40 -2.94
N TYR A 61 -6.70 1.38 -3.13
CA TYR A 61 -5.39 1.48 -2.45
C TYR A 61 -4.45 0.31 -2.77
N GLY A 62 -4.50 -0.18 -4.02
CA GLY A 62 -3.48 -1.05 -4.57
C GLY A 62 -3.87 -2.45 -5.06
N PRO A 63 -4.96 -3.11 -4.64
CA PRO A 63 -5.26 -4.49 -5.07
C PRO A 63 -5.61 -4.63 -6.56
N LEU A 64 -6.15 -3.60 -7.21
CA LEU A 64 -6.74 -3.72 -8.55
C LEU A 64 -5.72 -3.47 -9.68
N LEU A 65 -4.74 -4.35 -9.81
CA LEU A 65 -3.68 -4.25 -10.80
C LEU A 65 -4.20 -4.31 -12.25
N MET A 66 -5.29 -5.05 -12.47
CA MET A 66 -5.95 -5.20 -13.78
C MET A 66 -7.14 -4.23 -13.96
N GLY A 67 -7.41 -3.36 -12.98
CA GLY A 67 -8.59 -2.50 -12.97
C GLY A 67 -9.81 -3.18 -12.35
N HIS A 68 -10.98 -2.54 -12.54
CA HIS A 68 -12.26 -3.01 -12.01
C HIS A 68 -12.87 -4.11 -12.88
N VAL A 69 -13.40 -5.15 -12.22
CA VAL A 69 -14.16 -6.25 -12.85
C VAL A 69 -13.37 -6.93 -13.99
N PRO A 70 -12.09 -7.33 -13.79
CA PRO A 70 -11.37 -8.07 -14.81
C PRO A 70 -12.02 -9.46 -14.99
N GLU A 71 -12.28 -9.84 -16.25
CA GLU A 71 -13.06 -11.03 -16.59
C GLU A 71 -12.51 -12.31 -15.93
N CYS A 72 -11.19 -12.53 -16.01
CA CYS A 72 -10.57 -13.73 -15.45
C CYS A 72 -10.80 -13.89 -13.94
N VAL A 73 -10.76 -12.80 -13.17
CA VAL A 73 -11.01 -12.82 -11.72
C VAL A 73 -12.51 -12.98 -11.44
N THR A 74 -13.35 -12.24 -12.17
CA THR A 74 -14.80 -12.27 -11.99
C THR A 74 -15.38 -13.67 -12.23
N GLU A 75 -14.97 -14.32 -13.32
CA GLU A 75 -15.42 -15.69 -13.63
C GLU A 75 -14.89 -16.72 -12.61
N ALA A 76 -13.64 -16.58 -12.14
CA ALA A 76 -13.10 -17.43 -11.10
C ALA A 76 -13.89 -17.31 -9.77
N ILE A 77 -14.28 -16.08 -9.38
CA ILE A 77 -15.10 -15.83 -8.20
C ILE A 77 -16.49 -16.49 -8.35
N LYS A 78 -17.17 -16.29 -9.48
CA LYS A 78 -18.49 -16.89 -9.77
C LYS A 78 -18.43 -18.41 -9.66
N ALA A 79 -17.46 -19.03 -10.34
CA ALA A 79 -17.28 -20.49 -10.31
C ALA A 79 -16.95 -21.02 -8.90
N ALA A 80 -16.20 -20.27 -8.08
CA ALA A 80 -15.94 -20.65 -6.70
C ALA A 80 -17.19 -20.51 -5.83
N ALA A 81 -17.98 -19.43 -6.00
CA ALA A 81 -19.19 -19.17 -5.25
C ALA A 81 -20.24 -20.27 -5.40
N GLU A 82 -20.36 -20.86 -6.60
CA GLU A 82 -21.27 -21.98 -6.87
C GLU A 82 -20.95 -23.25 -6.06
N ARG A 83 -19.71 -23.38 -5.58
CA ARG A 83 -19.26 -24.52 -4.76
C ARG A 83 -19.28 -24.25 -3.26
N GLY A 84 -19.45 -23.00 -2.86
CA GLY A 84 -19.50 -22.58 -1.46
C GLY A 84 -18.41 -21.54 -1.12
N THR A 85 -18.65 -20.80 -0.06
CA THR A 85 -17.83 -19.64 0.33
C THR A 85 -16.88 -19.90 1.49
N SER A 86 -17.12 -20.97 2.29
CA SER A 86 -16.28 -21.33 3.45
C SER A 86 -16.59 -22.75 3.91
N TYR A 87 -15.59 -23.52 4.29
CA TYR A 87 -15.77 -24.94 4.64
C TYR A 87 -15.30 -25.30 6.05
N GLY A 88 -14.44 -24.48 6.69
CA GLY A 88 -13.77 -24.84 7.94
C GLY A 88 -12.83 -26.06 7.80
N ALA A 89 -12.35 -26.31 6.57
CA ALA A 89 -11.49 -27.42 6.20
C ALA A 89 -10.50 -26.96 5.09
N PRO A 90 -9.32 -27.59 4.98
CA PRO A 90 -8.34 -27.24 3.93
C PRO A 90 -8.87 -27.51 2.52
N THR A 91 -8.43 -26.70 1.56
CA THR A 91 -8.79 -26.81 0.14
C THR A 91 -7.57 -26.91 -0.76
N LEU A 92 -7.73 -27.46 -1.97
CA LEU A 92 -6.66 -27.49 -2.97
C LEU A 92 -6.27 -26.08 -3.43
N ALA A 93 -7.23 -25.16 -3.49
CA ALA A 93 -6.97 -23.77 -3.90
C ALA A 93 -6.00 -23.04 -2.95
N GLU A 94 -6.04 -23.34 -1.65
CA GLU A 94 -5.06 -22.80 -0.69
C GLU A 94 -3.64 -23.24 -1.05
N THR A 95 -3.46 -24.53 -1.36
CA THR A 95 -2.18 -25.09 -1.77
C THR A 95 -1.71 -24.50 -3.11
N GLU A 96 -2.62 -24.31 -4.06
CA GLU A 96 -2.32 -23.74 -5.36
C GLU A 96 -1.85 -22.29 -5.25
N LEU A 97 -2.57 -21.45 -4.51
CA LEU A 97 -2.16 -20.06 -4.27
C LEU A 97 -0.83 -19.99 -3.51
N ALA A 98 -0.62 -20.85 -2.51
CA ALA A 98 0.64 -20.93 -1.77
C ALA A 98 1.83 -21.25 -2.68
N LYS A 99 1.70 -22.25 -3.56
CA LYS A 99 2.72 -22.60 -4.55
C LYS A 99 3.02 -21.45 -5.50
N LEU A 100 1.98 -20.76 -5.96
CA LEU A 100 2.12 -19.64 -6.88
C LEU A 100 2.85 -18.47 -6.22
N VAL A 101 2.49 -18.13 -4.98
CA VAL A 101 3.17 -17.09 -4.19
C VAL A 101 4.63 -17.44 -3.97
N CYS A 102 4.95 -18.66 -3.53
CA CYS A 102 6.34 -19.11 -3.33
C CYS A 102 7.15 -19.10 -4.64
N LYS A 103 6.53 -19.42 -5.77
CA LYS A 103 7.16 -19.36 -7.10
C LYS A 103 7.50 -17.92 -7.50
N LEU A 104 6.57 -16.99 -7.28
CA LEU A 104 6.68 -15.60 -7.73
C LEU A 104 7.53 -14.73 -6.77
N VAL A 105 7.62 -15.12 -5.49
CA VAL A 105 8.41 -14.45 -4.45
C VAL A 105 9.35 -15.47 -3.79
N PRO A 106 10.53 -15.74 -4.38
CA PRO A 106 11.39 -16.85 -3.97
C PRO A 106 11.93 -16.79 -2.53
N SER A 107 11.94 -15.62 -1.89
CA SER A 107 12.28 -15.48 -0.45
C SER A 107 11.27 -16.19 0.47
N MET A 108 10.08 -16.51 -0.05
CA MET A 108 9.01 -17.21 0.68
C MET A 108 9.05 -18.71 0.36
N GLU A 109 9.83 -19.49 1.10
CA GLU A 109 9.87 -20.96 0.96
C GLU A 109 8.61 -21.65 1.52
N GLN A 110 7.96 -21.00 2.50
CA GLN A 110 6.66 -21.37 3.04
C GLN A 110 5.82 -20.13 3.30
N VAL A 111 4.49 -20.26 3.22
CA VAL A 111 3.55 -19.16 3.36
C VAL A 111 2.33 -19.58 4.19
N ARG A 112 1.79 -18.65 4.97
CA ARG A 112 0.51 -18.76 5.67
C ARG A 112 -0.42 -17.66 5.20
N MET A 113 -1.61 -18.03 4.69
CA MET A 113 -2.65 -17.09 4.29
C MET A 113 -3.37 -16.52 5.51
N VAL A 114 -3.73 -15.25 5.42
CA VAL A 114 -4.54 -14.48 6.38
C VAL A 114 -5.49 -13.57 5.59
N ASN A 115 -6.31 -12.73 6.25
CA ASN A 115 -7.34 -11.95 5.55
C ASN A 115 -6.96 -10.48 5.28
N SER A 116 -5.94 -9.96 5.96
CA SER A 116 -5.52 -8.56 5.84
C SER A 116 -4.02 -8.38 6.03
N GLY A 117 -3.48 -7.26 5.49
CA GLY A 117 -2.09 -6.89 5.72
C GLY A 117 -1.77 -6.71 7.21
N THR A 118 -2.72 -6.21 8.01
CA THR A 118 -2.56 -6.12 9.48
C THR A 118 -2.35 -7.49 10.12
N GLU A 119 -3.13 -8.49 9.73
CA GLU A 119 -2.94 -9.86 10.24
C GLU A 119 -1.60 -10.45 9.80
N ALA A 120 -1.16 -10.16 8.57
CA ALA A 120 0.13 -10.61 8.06
C ALA A 120 1.29 -10.02 8.87
N THR A 121 1.33 -8.71 9.03
CA THR A 121 2.40 -8.02 9.78
C THR A 121 2.36 -8.34 11.28
N MET A 122 1.18 -8.38 11.90
CA MET A 122 1.01 -8.83 13.28
C MET A 122 1.58 -10.23 13.50
N SER A 123 1.30 -11.15 12.58
CA SER A 123 1.77 -12.54 12.66
C SER A 123 3.28 -12.62 12.42
N ALA A 124 3.81 -11.84 11.46
CA ALA A 124 5.25 -11.76 11.19
C ALA A 124 6.04 -11.25 12.39
N LEU A 125 5.55 -10.21 13.09
CA LEU A 125 6.18 -9.72 14.32
C LEU A 125 6.18 -10.78 15.42
N ARG A 126 5.04 -11.47 15.64
CA ARG A 126 4.96 -12.55 16.61
C ARG A 126 5.92 -13.69 16.27
N LEU A 127 6.02 -14.03 15.00
CA LEU A 127 6.94 -15.07 14.49
C LEU A 127 8.39 -14.68 14.74
N ALA A 128 8.76 -13.42 14.42
CA ALA A 128 10.11 -12.93 14.66
C ALA A 128 10.51 -12.98 16.15
N ARG A 129 9.61 -12.55 17.03
CA ARG A 129 9.81 -12.65 18.49
C ARG A 129 9.93 -14.10 18.95
N ALA A 130 9.08 -14.99 18.48
CA ALA A 130 9.12 -16.41 18.83
C ALA A 130 10.41 -17.09 18.36
N TYR A 131 10.89 -16.76 17.18
CA TYR A 131 12.11 -17.35 16.60
C TYR A 131 13.38 -16.84 17.28
N THR A 132 13.47 -15.54 17.56
CA THR A 132 14.68 -14.92 18.12
C THR A 132 14.73 -14.94 19.66
N GLY A 133 13.59 -15.12 20.33
CA GLY A 133 13.45 -14.95 21.78
C GLY A 133 13.61 -13.52 22.26
N ARG A 134 13.48 -12.52 21.37
CA ARG A 134 13.66 -11.09 21.65
C ARG A 134 12.32 -10.35 21.49
N ASP A 135 12.17 -9.18 22.12
CA ASP A 135 10.89 -8.46 22.19
C ASP A 135 10.83 -7.21 21.28
N CYS A 136 11.96 -6.52 21.09
CA CYS A 136 11.96 -5.23 20.41
C CYS A 136 11.86 -5.36 18.90
N ILE A 137 11.12 -4.41 18.29
CA ILE A 137 10.97 -4.28 16.84
C ILE A 137 11.44 -2.88 16.43
N VAL A 138 12.17 -2.78 15.33
CA VAL A 138 12.46 -1.50 14.68
C VAL A 138 11.52 -1.31 13.50
N LYS A 139 10.93 -0.11 13.38
CA LYS A 139 10.18 0.33 12.21
C LYS A 139 10.59 1.75 11.78
N PHE A 140 10.28 2.14 10.56
CA PHE A 140 10.64 3.45 10.04
C PHE A 140 9.48 4.45 10.15
N ILE A 141 9.81 5.71 10.48
CA ILE A 141 8.87 6.83 10.54
C ILE A 141 8.31 7.05 9.14
N GLY A 142 6.98 7.20 9.05
CA GLY A 142 6.27 7.32 7.77
C GLY A 142 5.83 6.01 7.15
N CYS A 143 6.42 4.86 7.52
CA CYS A 143 5.97 3.55 7.08
C CYS A 143 4.72 3.09 7.85
N TYR A 144 3.79 2.44 7.13
CA TYR A 144 2.56 1.88 7.68
C TYR A 144 2.49 0.37 7.46
N HIS A 145 2.26 -0.36 8.53
CA HIS A 145 2.27 -1.82 8.53
C HIS A 145 0.98 -2.41 9.12
N GLY A 146 -0.15 -1.76 8.88
CA GLY A 146 -1.43 -2.13 9.51
C GLY A 146 -1.61 -1.51 10.90
N HIS A 147 -2.73 -1.86 11.55
CA HIS A 147 -3.17 -1.21 12.79
C HIS A 147 -3.02 -2.07 14.05
N HIS A 148 -2.05 -3.00 14.06
CA HIS A 148 -1.64 -3.71 15.28
C HIS A 148 -0.96 -2.75 16.26
N ASP A 149 -1.23 -2.88 17.56
CA ASP A 149 -0.76 -1.96 18.60
C ASP A 149 0.76 -1.69 18.55
N SER A 150 1.58 -2.72 18.33
CA SER A 150 3.04 -2.55 18.19
C SER A 150 3.46 -1.72 16.99
N LEU A 151 2.58 -1.50 16.01
CA LEU A 151 2.89 -0.78 14.76
C LEU A 151 2.25 0.61 14.70
N LEU A 152 1.36 0.96 15.64
CA LEU A 152 0.74 2.28 15.75
C LEU A 152 1.59 3.28 16.54
N VAL A 153 2.89 3.25 16.28
CA VAL A 153 3.89 4.16 16.87
C VAL A 153 4.52 4.95 15.73
N LYS A 154 4.31 6.28 15.70
CA LYS A 154 4.70 7.19 14.61
C LYS A 154 4.40 6.61 13.22
N ALA A 155 3.16 6.10 13.07
CA ALA A 155 2.68 5.49 11.83
C ALA A 155 2.64 6.50 10.66
N GLY A 156 2.50 5.98 9.43
CA GLY A 156 2.37 6.77 8.20
C GLY A 156 0.99 7.42 8.01
N SER A 157 0.50 7.41 6.78
CA SER A 157 -0.66 8.18 6.29
C SER A 157 -1.90 8.16 7.18
N GLY A 158 -2.25 7.02 7.78
CA GLY A 158 -3.44 6.89 8.63
C GLY A 158 -3.40 7.78 9.87
N ALA A 159 -2.32 7.74 10.64
CA ALA A 159 -2.14 8.56 11.83
C ALA A 159 -1.87 10.03 11.46
N THR A 160 -1.10 10.29 10.43
CA THR A 160 -0.82 11.64 9.94
C THR A 160 -2.07 12.33 9.38
N THR A 161 -2.96 11.58 8.73
CA THR A 161 -4.23 12.10 8.25
C THR A 161 -5.07 12.73 9.37
N PHE A 162 -4.95 12.20 10.59
CA PHE A 162 -5.61 12.73 11.79
C PHE A 162 -4.75 13.70 12.60
N GLY A 163 -3.50 13.95 12.20
CA GLY A 163 -2.58 14.76 12.98
C GLY A 163 -2.23 14.17 14.35
N VAL A 164 -2.39 12.85 14.52
CA VAL A 164 -2.09 12.13 15.75
C VAL A 164 -0.95 11.15 15.45
N PRO A 165 0.25 11.37 16.00
CA PRO A 165 1.42 10.51 15.75
C PRO A 165 1.22 9.09 16.28
N ASP A 166 0.51 8.94 17.41
CA ASP A 166 0.20 7.68 18.08
C ASP A 166 -1.32 7.53 18.23
N SER A 167 -1.83 6.30 18.21
CA SER A 167 -3.25 6.04 18.42
C SER A 167 -3.58 5.97 19.91
N PRO A 168 -4.63 6.69 20.40
CA PRO A 168 -5.19 6.43 21.70
C PRO A 168 -5.60 4.97 21.85
N GLY A 169 -5.45 4.41 23.04
CA GLY A 169 -5.79 3.02 23.35
C GLY A 169 -4.63 2.04 23.20
N VAL A 170 -3.52 2.42 22.57
CA VAL A 170 -2.31 1.60 22.55
C VAL A 170 -1.63 1.64 23.93
N PRO A 171 -1.43 0.49 24.60
CA PRO A 171 -0.77 0.46 25.90
C PRO A 171 0.70 0.90 25.80
N LYS A 172 1.17 1.71 26.75
CA LYS A 172 2.57 2.17 26.79
C LYS A 172 3.57 1.00 26.79
N ALA A 173 3.25 -0.07 27.49
CA ALA A 173 4.08 -1.27 27.55
C ALA A 173 4.25 -1.95 26.19
N VAL A 174 3.23 -1.89 25.32
CA VAL A 174 3.32 -2.40 23.94
C VAL A 174 4.12 -1.43 23.07
N ALA A 175 3.82 -0.13 23.14
CA ALA A 175 4.53 0.88 22.36
C ALA A 175 6.04 0.92 22.69
N SER A 176 6.44 0.67 23.94
CA SER A 176 7.85 0.68 24.38
C SER A 176 8.72 -0.42 23.77
N THR A 177 8.11 -1.47 23.19
CA THR A 177 8.83 -2.52 22.46
C THR A 177 9.08 -2.18 20.99
N THR A 178 8.63 -1.00 20.53
CA THR A 178 8.81 -0.56 19.14
C THR A 178 9.70 0.66 19.06
N ILE A 179 10.82 0.52 18.40
CA ILE A 179 11.81 1.57 18.17
C ILE A 179 11.53 2.18 16.79
N THR A 180 11.45 3.51 16.71
CA THR A 180 11.22 4.21 15.45
C THR A 180 12.48 4.93 14.99
N VAL A 181 12.82 4.81 13.68
CA VAL A 181 13.98 5.42 13.04
C VAL A 181 13.52 6.16 11.80
N PRO A 182 14.09 7.32 11.43
CA PRO A 182 13.79 7.96 10.16
C PRO A 182 14.08 7.02 8.97
N PHE A 183 13.23 7.04 7.95
CA PHE A 183 13.51 6.33 6.70
C PHE A 183 14.66 7.02 5.96
N ASN A 184 15.49 6.26 5.26
CA ASN A 184 16.70 6.73 4.58
C ASN A 184 17.82 7.24 5.51
N ASP A 185 17.75 6.99 6.83
CA ASP A 185 18.82 7.30 7.79
C ASP A 185 19.45 6.01 8.34
N LEU A 186 20.46 5.49 7.61
CA LEU A 186 21.19 4.29 8.03
C LEU A 186 22.01 4.55 9.31
N THR A 187 22.54 5.74 9.49
CA THR A 187 23.34 6.12 10.67
C THR A 187 22.52 6.06 11.95
N ALA A 188 21.27 6.55 11.91
CA ALA A 188 20.37 6.44 13.05
C ALA A 188 20.05 4.96 13.37
N LEU A 189 19.88 4.11 12.35
CA LEU A 189 19.67 2.68 12.55
C LEU A 189 20.90 2.00 13.14
N GLU A 190 22.10 2.30 12.65
CA GLU A 190 23.38 1.79 13.18
C GLU A 190 23.54 2.12 14.67
N LYS A 191 23.19 3.34 15.07
CA LYS A 191 23.22 3.76 16.47
C LYS A 191 22.26 2.93 17.33
N VAL A 192 21.04 2.70 16.87
CA VAL A 192 20.05 1.85 17.56
C VAL A 192 20.57 0.44 17.75
N PHE A 193 21.18 -0.14 16.71
CA PHE A 193 21.79 -1.49 16.81
C PHE A 193 23.00 -1.53 17.72
N ALA A 194 23.85 -0.49 17.72
CA ALA A 194 24.98 -0.42 18.63
C ALA A 194 24.57 -0.36 20.11
N GLU A 195 23.46 0.33 20.42
CA GLU A 195 22.95 0.50 21.78
C GLU A 195 22.08 -0.66 22.26
N ARG A 196 21.26 -1.27 21.38
CA ARG A 196 20.19 -2.21 21.73
C ARG A 196 20.07 -3.44 20.83
N GLY A 197 21.08 -3.74 20.02
CA GLY A 197 21.02 -4.79 18.99
C GLY A 197 20.61 -6.17 19.53
N GLU A 198 21.02 -6.51 20.75
CA GLU A 198 20.70 -7.80 21.39
C GLU A 198 19.21 -7.93 21.82
N GLU A 199 18.47 -6.82 21.87
CA GLU A 199 17.05 -6.81 22.22
C GLU A 199 16.14 -6.88 20.97
N ILE A 200 16.69 -6.61 19.79
CA ILE A 200 15.94 -6.45 18.54
C ILE A 200 15.63 -7.81 17.95
N ALA A 201 14.34 -8.17 17.89
CA ALA A 201 13.83 -9.37 17.22
C ALA A 201 13.85 -9.19 15.70
N ALA A 202 13.40 -8.03 15.22
CA ALA A 202 13.31 -7.75 13.78
C ALA A 202 13.31 -6.24 13.46
N VAL A 203 13.73 -5.94 12.23
CA VAL A 203 13.42 -4.70 11.54
C VAL A 203 12.28 -5.00 10.57
N ILE A 204 11.18 -4.22 10.63
CA ILE A 204 10.12 -4.24 9.63
C ILE A 204 10.22 -3.00 8.74
N MET A 205 10.20 -3.19 7.43
CA MET A 205 10.29 -2.11 6.46
C MET A 205 9.34 -2.33 5.27
N GLU A 206 8.79 -1.24 4.75
CA GLU A 206 8.37 -1.18 3.35
C GLU A 206 9.63 -0.90 2.52
N PRO A 207 10.02 -1.75 1.55
CA PRO A 207 11.22 -1.47 0.72
C PRO A 207 11.04 -0.19 -0.10
N THR A 208 9.78 0.11 -0.43
CA THR A 208 9.37 1.33 -1.09
C THR A 208 8.10 1.83 -0.41
N PRO A 209 8.23 2.71 0.60
CA PRO A 209 7.09 3.24 1.33
C PRO A 209 6.08 3.95 0.43
N GLY A 210 4.79 3.65 0.66
CA GLY A 210 3.69 4.26 -0.08
C GLY A 210 2.67 4.96 0.81
N ASN A 211 2.92 5.04 2.11
CA ASN A 211 2.01 5.63 3.11
C ASN A 211 2.49 6.98 3.66
N MET A 212 3.55 7.52 3.09
CA MET A 212 3.98 8.93 3.23
C MET A 212 4.11 9.60 1.85
N GLY A 213 3.28 9.14 0.90
CA GLY A 213 3.54 9.21 -0.52
C GLY A 213 4.58 8.17 -0.92
N LEU A 214 4.86 8.05 -2.21
CA LEU A 214 5.87 7.13 -2.72
C LEU A 214 7.26 7.71 -2.48
N VAL A 215 7.97 7.21 -1.48
CA VAL A 215 9.34 7.60 -1.18
C VAL A 215 10.30 6.47 -1.57
N LEU A 216 11.33 6.81 -2.33
CA LEU A 216 12.30 5.82 -2.81
C LEU A 216 13.47 5.68 -1.82
N PRO A 217 14.02 4.47 -1.63
CA PRO A 217 15.19 4.27 -0.80
C PRO A 217 16.42 4.89 -1.46
N HIS A 218 17.34 5.44 -0.66
CA HIS A 218 18.66 5.85 -1.13
C HIS A 218 19.51 4.65 -1.54
N ASP A 219 20.45 4.87 -2.45
CA ASP A 219 21.39 3.83 -2.86
C ASP A 219 22.12 3.23 -1.66
N GLY A 220 22.15 1.90 -1.58
CA GLY A 220 22.80 1.16 -0.49
C GLY A 220 22.02 1.10 0.82
N TYR A 221 20.94 1.88 1.00
CA TYR A 221 20.18 1.95 2.26
C TYR A 221 19.59 0.59 2.66
N LEU A 222 18.89 -0.08 1.74
CA LEU A 222 18.25 -1.36 2.00
C LEU A 222 19.29 -2.49 2.22
N ALA A 223 20.40 -2.46 1.50
CA ALA A 223 21.52 -3.38 1.71
C ALA A 223 22.13 -3.18 3.11
N GLY A 224 22.32 -1.94 3.54
CA GLY A 224 22.82 -1.61 4.88
C GLY A 224 21.90 -2.11 5.99
N ILE A 225 20.56 -1.99 5.83
CA ILE A 225 19.59 -2.59 6.78
C ILE A 225 19.80 -4.11 6.87
N ARG A 226 19.96 -4.78 5.70
CA ARG A 226 20.15 -6.23 5.67
C ARG A 226 21.46 -6.66 6.34
N GLU A 227 22.54 -5.94 6.12
CA GLU A 227 23.83 -6.19 6.77
C GLU A 227 23.74 -6.05 8.29
N LEU A 228 23.10 -4.99 8.79
CA LEU A 228 22.88 -4.78 10.23
C LEU A 228 22.06 -5.91 10.85
N THR A 229 20.93 -6.29 10.24
CA THR A 229 20.09 -7.37 10.77
C THR A 229 20.88 -8.68 10.86
N ARG A 230 21.65 -9.05 9.82
CA ARG A 230 22.53 -10.24 9.85
C ARG A 230 23.58 -10.17 10.94
N LYS A 231 24.27 -9.02 11.07
CA LYS A 231 25.31 -8.81 12.06
C LYS A 231 24.85 -9.04 13.50
N TYR A 232 23.63 -8.59 13.81
CA TYR A 232 23.08 -8.67 15.17
C TYR A 232 22.12 -9.85 15.37
N GLY A 233 21.91 -10.69 14.37
CA GLY A 233 20.99 -11.84 14.43
C GLY A 233 19.53 -11.45 14.61
N ALA A 234 19.15 -10.24 14.19
CA ALA A 234 17.79 -9.80 14.06
C ALA A 234 17.22 -10.25 12.72
N LEU A 235 15.89 -10.45 12.62
CA LEU A 235 15.25 -10.77 11.35
C LEU A 235 14.92 -9.52 10.55
N LEU A 236 14.94 -9.63 9.22
CA LEU A 236 14.42 -8.63 8.30
C LEU A 236 13.03 -9.04 7.82
N ILE A 237 12.03 -8.24 8.17
CA ILE A 237 10.65 -8.38 7.68
C ILE A 237 10.42 -7.37 6.57
N CYS A 238 10.18 -7.86 5.37
CA CYS A 238 9.87 -7.07 4.19
C CYS A 238 8.35 -6.96 4.04
N ASP A 239 7.80 -5.77 4.26
CA ASP A 239 6.38 -5.51 4.05
C ASP A 239 6.14 -5.09 2.60
N GLU A 240 5.69 -6.03 1.81
CA GLU A 240 5.31 -5.88 0.40
C GLU A 240 3.78 -5.86 0.20
N VAL A 241 3.03 -5.56 1.25
CA VAL A 241 1.56 -5.47 1.16
C VAL A 241 1.12 -4.46 0.11
N MET A 242 1.87 -3.35 -0.06
CA MET A 242 1.60 -2.36 -1.10
C MET A 242 2.44 -2.58 -2.36
N SER A 243 3.74 -2.73 -2.22
CA SER A 243 4.71 -2.77 -3.32
C SER A 243 4.77 -4.13 -4.04
N GLY A 244 4.36 -5.20 -3.38
CA GLY A 244 4.34 -6.55 -3.94
C GLY A 244 3.56 -6.62 -5.24
N PHE A 245 4.20 -7.10 -6.31
CA PHE A 245 3.67 -7.22 -7.67
C PHE A 245 3.35 -5.88 -8.37
N ARG A 246 3.54 -4.73 -7.69
CA ARG A 246 3.33 -3.41 -8.30
C ARG A 246 4.63 -2.75 -8.74
N SER A 247 5.70 -2.93 -8.00
CA SER A 247 7.03 -2.44 -8.36
C SER A 247 7.72 -3.34 -9.40
N ALA A 248 7.63 -4.65 -9.19
CA ALA A 248 8.13 -5.70 -10.08
C ALA A 248 7.37 -7.00 -9.82
N GLN A 249 7.55 -8.03 -10.64
CA GLN A 249 6.87 -9.32 -10.48
C GLN A 249 7.17 -9.98 -9.12
N GLY A 250 8.41 -9.91 -8.63
CA GLY A 250 8.82 -10.41 -7.31
C GLY A 250 8.77 -9.37 -6.20
N GLY A 251 8.09 -8.23 -6.42
CA GLY A 251 8.03 -7.10 -5.50
C GLY A 251 9.27 -6.21 -5.51
N SER A 252 9.30 -5.23 -4.63
CA SER A 252 10.46 -4.33 -4.46
C SER A 252 11.69 -5.08 -3.96
N GLN A 253 11.51 -6.14 -3.18
CA GLN A 253 12.65 -6.98 -2.74
C GLN A 253 13.42 -7.59 -3.91
N ALA A 254 12.75 -8.01 -4.97
CA ALA A 254 13.40 -8.52 -6.17
C ALA A 254 14.10 -7.41 -6.96
N LEU A 255 13.48 -6.23 -7.04
CA LEU A 255 14.05 -5.08 -7.73
C LEU A 255 15.34 -4.55 -7.08
N TYR A 256 15.38 -4.55 -5.74
CA TYR A 256 16.51 -4.06 -4.94
C TYR A 256 17.43 -5.19 -4.46
N GLU A 257 17.24 -6.41 -4.93
CA GLU A 257 18.04 -7.60 -4.59
C GLU A 257 18.16 -7.84 -3.06
N ILE A 258 17.05 -7.64 -2.35
CA ILE A 258 16.96 -7.86 -0.91
C ILE A 258 16.57 -9.33 -0.66
N ASP A 259 17.24 -9.99 0.28
CA ASP A 259 16.92 -11.34 0.75
C ASP A 259 16.36 -11.25 2.20
N PRO A 260 15.05 -10.99 2.39
CA PRO A 260 14.44 -10.91 3.70
C PRO A 260 14.27 -12.30 4.34
N ASP A 261 14.11 -12.30 5.66
CA ASP A 261 13.81 -13.52 6.42
C ASP A 261 12.32 -13.86 6.42
N ILE A 262 11.48 -12.80 6.44
CA ILE A 262 10.02 -12.88 6.38
C ILE A 262 9.52 -11.82 5.41
N THR A 263 8.52 -12.16 4.59
CA THR A 263 7.82 -11.24 3.70
C THR A 263 6.33 -11.23 4.02
N CYS A 264 5.73 -10.04 4.07
CA CYS A 264 4.28 -9.86 4.16
C CYS A 264 3.74 -9.42 2.80
N LEU A 265 2.65 -10.06 2.35
CA LEU A 265 1.93 -9.75 1.11
C LEU A 265 0.46 -9.48 1.41
N GLY A 266 -0.20 -8.76 0.50
CA GLY A 266 -1.63 -8.49 0.58
C GLY A 266 -2.13 -7.89 -0.73
N LYS A 267 -3.24 -7.15 -0.66
CA LYS A 267 -3.75 -6.37 -1.80
C LYS A 267 -3.81 -7.15 -3.12
N VAL A 268 -2.77 -7.08 -3.95
CA VAL A 268 -2.72 -7.71 -5.28
C VAL A 268 -2.95 -9.21 -5.23
N ILE A 269 -2.41 -9.91 -4.21
CA ILE A 269 -2.58 -11.38 -4.09
C ILE A 269 -4.02 -11.81 -3.86
N GLY A 270 -4.92 -10.87 -3.54
CA GLY A 270 -6.35 -11.11 -3.36
C GLY A 270 -7.20 -10.85 -4.60
N GLY A 271 -6.63 -10.26 -5.66
CA GLY A 271 -7.41 -9.91 -6.86
C GLY A 271 -8.60 -8.98 -6.57
N GLY A 272 -8.56 -8.21 -5.47
CA GLY A 272 -9.64 -7.34 -5.00
C GLY A 272 -10.44 -7.91 -3.83
N LEU A 273 -10.24 -9.17 -3.42
CA LEU A 273 -10.86 -9.78 -2.25
C LEU A 273 -9.92 -9.76 -1.03
N PRO A 274 -10.47 -9.90 0.21
CA PRO A 274 -9.69 -9.86 1.43
C PRO A 274 -8.83 -11.12 1.60
N VAL A 275 -7.57 -11.02 1.21
CA VAL A 275 -6.52 -11.99 1.49
C VAL A 275 -5.19 -11.26 1.65
N ALA A 276 -4.37 -11.76 2.55
CA ALA A 276 -2.97 -11.42 2.71
C ALA A 276 -2.19 -12.69 3.08
N ALA A 277 -0.88 -12.57 3.18
CA ALA A 277 -0.02 -13.68 3.56
C ALA A 277 1.22 -13.16 4.28
N TYR A 278 1.78 -14.00 5.15
CA TYR A 278 3.15 -13.89 5.62
C TYR A 278 3.88 -15.19 5.36
N GLY A 279 5.14 -15.12 5.05
CA GLY A 279 5.94 -16.28 4.74
C GLY A 279 7.41 -15.92 4.75
N GLY A 280 8.28 -16.91 4.56
CA GLY A 280 9.71 -16.72 4.59
C GLY A 280 10.47 -18.03 4.58
N LYS A 281 11.67 -18.00 5.14
CA LYS A 281 12.52 -19.18 5.24
C LYS A 281 11.82 -20.31 6.00
N ARG A 282 11.94 -21.51 5.50
CA ARG A 282 11.23 -22.69 6.05
C ARG A 282 11.53 -22.89 7.53
N GLU A 283 12.78 -22.74 7.96
CA GLU A 283 13.19 -22.90 9.36
C GLU A 283 12.46 -21.93 10.30
N ILE A 284 12.20 -20.69 9.85
CA ILE A 284 11.45 -19.69 10.60
C ILE A 284 9.97 -20.06 10.61
N MET A 285 9.41 -20.38 9.46
CA MET A 285 8.00 -20.72 9.31
C MET A 285 7.58 -21.98 10.08
N GLN A 286 8.50 -22.89 10.36
CA GLN A 286 8.26 -24.08 11.19
C GLN A 286 7.97 -23.75 12.67
N GLN A 287 8.13 -22.50 13.11
CA GLN A 287 7.65 -22.05 14.43
C GLN A 287 6.13 -21.87 14.49
N VAL A 288 5.46 -21.76 13.33
CA VAL A 288 4.01 -21.51 13.27
C VAL A 288 3.24 -22.81 13.54
N SER A 289 2.26 -22.73 14.47
CA SER A 289 1.35 -23.85 14.77
C SER A 289 0.60 -24.32 13.52
N PRO A 290 0.40 -25.63 13.30
CA PRO A 290 0.68 -26.76 14.20
C PRO A 290 2.12 -27.34 14.08
N ALA A 291 2.97 -26.81 13.20
CA ALA A 291 4.35 -27.29 13.06
C ALA A 291 5.23 -26.90 14.25
N GLY A 292 4.99 -25.73 14.83
CA GLY A 292 5.67 -25.20 16.01
C GLY A 292 4.71 -24.58 17.04
N PRO A 293 5.25 -23.92 18.07
CA PRO A 293 4.45 -23.44 19.20
C PRO A 293 3.76 -22.08 18.97
N MET A 294 4.16 -21.30 17.95
CA MET A 294 3.65 -19.96 17.73
C MET A 294 2.22 -20.02 17.16
N TYR A 295 1.25 -19.56 17.96
CA TYR A 295 -0.17 -19.63 17.59
C TYR A 295 -0.59 -18.50 16.64
N GLN A 296 -1.25 -18.89 15.56
CA GLN A 296 -1.99 -18.02 14.64
C GLN A 296 -3.15 -18.83 14.04
N ALA A 297 -4.34 -18.21 13.96
CA ALA A 297 -5.53 -18.81 13.37
C ALA A 297 -6.41 -17.73 12.72
N GLY A 298 -7.25 -18.16 11.77
CA GLY A 298 -8.24 -17.30 11.11
C GLY A 298 -9.32 -18.14 10.45
N THR A 299 -10.59 -17.94 10.87
CA THR A 299 -11.74 -18.69 10.36
C THR A 299 -11.88 -18.62 8.84
N LEU A 300 -11.63 -17.46 8.25
CA LEU A 300 -11.77 -17.22 6.81
C LEU A 300 -10.43 -17.20 6.06
N SER A 301 -9.31 -17.48 6.76
CA SER A 301 -8.01 -17.62 6.11
C SER A 301 -8.06 -18.78 5.12
N GLY A 302 -7.70 -18.51 3.85
CA GLY A 302 -7.79 -19.53 2.80
C GLY A 302 -9.20 -19.74 2.23
N ASN A 303 -10.14 -18.79 2.42
CA ASN A 303 -11.49 -18.93 1.89
C ASN A 303 -11.50 -19.08 0.36
N PRO A 304 -12.41 -19.92 -0.18
CA PRO A 304 -12.39 -20.30 -1.59
C PRO A 304 -12.49 -19.16 -2.58
N LEU A 305 -13.24 -18.10 -2.25
CA LEU A 305 -13.45 -16.97 -3.14
C LEU A 305 -12.16 -16.16 -3.30
N ALA A 306 -11.49 -15.84 -2.17
CA ALA A 306 -10.25 -15.10 -2.19
C ALA A 306 -9.09 -15.92 -2.81
N MET A 307 -9.07 -17.24 -2.57
CA MET A 307 -8.09 -18.11 -3.23
C MET A 307 -8.29 -18.13 -4.75
N ALA A 308 -9.51 -18.30 -5.23
CA ALA A 308 -9.82 -18.31 -6.67
C ALA A 308 -9.48 -16.96 -7.34
N ALA A 309 -9.83 -15.85 -6.69
CA ALA A 309 -9.51 -14.52 -7.19
C ALA A 309 -8.00 -14.27 -7.25
N GLY A 310 -7.26 -14.63 -6.21
CA GLY A 310 -5.81 -14.50 -6.15
C GLY A 310 -5.09 -15.36 -7.19
N ILE A 311 -5.47 -16.63 -7.35
CA ILE A 311 -4.92 -17.53 -8.37
C ILE A 311 -5.14 -16.94 -9.77
N ALA A 312 -6.36 -16.49 -10.08
CA ALA A 312 -6.68 -15.91 -11.38
C ALA A 312 -5.85 -14.63 -11.65
N ALA A 313 -5.73 -13.76 -10.65
CA ALA A 313 -4.97 -12.52 -10.78
C ALA A 313 -3.47 -12.77 -10.99
N LEU A 314 -2.86 -13.63 -10.17
CA LEU A 314 -1.42 -13.91 -10.26
C LEU A 314 -1.03 -14.70 -11.52
N ASN A 315 -1.87 -15.68 -11.94
CA ASN A 315 -1.65 -16.40 -13.21
C ASN A 315 -1.73 -15.47 -14.42
N TYR A 316 -2.71 -14.54 -14.42
CA TYR A 316 -2.80 -13.55 -15.49
C TYR A 316 -1.56 -12.65 -15.53
N MET A 317 -1.11 -12.21 -14.37
CA MET A 317 0.06 -11.36 -14.23
C MET A 317 1.34 -12.06 -14.74
N GLU A 318 1.57 -13.31 -14.33
CA GLU A 318 2.74 -14.09 -14.76
C GLU A 318 2.77 -14.28 -16.27
N SER A 319 1.60 -14.59 -16.87
CA SER A 319 1.49 -14.92 -18.30
C SER A 319 1.64 -13.69 -19.23
N ASN A 320 1.42 -12.47 -18.73
CA ASN A 320 1.28 -11.28 -19.57
C ASN A 320 2.36 -10.20 -19.37
N LYS A 321 3.42 -10.45 -18.57
CA LYS A 321 4.52 -9.51 -18.30
C LYS A 321 4.04 -8.10 -17.93
N ILE A 322 3.06 -8.01 -17.07
CA ILE A 322 2.31 -6.76 -16.85
C ILE A 322 3.12 -5.66 -16.17
N CYS A 323 4.14 -6.00 -15.39
CA CYS A 323 4.95 -5.01 -14.66
C CYS A 323 5.70 -4.07 -15.63
N GLU A 324 6.31 -4.60 -16.70
CA GLU A 324 7.02 -3.80 -17.72
C GLU A 324 6.07 -2.84 -18.45
N LYS A 325 4.86 -3.32 -18.76
CA LYS A 325 3.83 -2.51 -19.42
C LYS A 325 3.36 -1.38 -18.51
N LEU A 326 3.10 -1.68 -17.23
CA LEU A 326 2.67 -0.69 -16.24
C LEU A 326 3.75 0.35 -15.96
N GLU A 327 5.01 -0.05 -15.85
CA GLU A 327 6.15 0.88 -15.70
C GLU A 327 6.20 1.87 -16.88
N SER A 328 6.07 1.37 -18.11
CA SER A 328 6.07 2.23 -19.32
C SER A 328 4.89 3.21 -19.34
N MET A 329 3.69 2.74 -18.97
CA MET A 329 2.49 3.58 -18.89
C MET A 329 2.62 4.65 -17.79
N THR A 330 3.16 4.26 -16.62
CA THR A 330 3.40 5.18 -15.50
C THR A 330 4.42 6.25 -15.89
N ALA A 331 5.49 5.89 -16.60
CA ALA A 331 6.48 6.84 -17.09
C ALA A 331 5.88 7.89 -18.05
N ILE A 332 4.99 7.47 -18.95
CA ILE A 332 4.29 8.40 -19.85
C ILE A 332 3.43 9.39 -19.06
N LEU A 333 2.63 8.88 -18.10
CA LEU A 333 1.78 9.71 -17.26
C LEU A 333 2.60 10.71 -16.45
N THR A 334 3.58 10.23 -15.69
CA THR A 334 4.37 11.08 -14.77
C THR A 334 5.19 12.12 -15.52
N GLY A 335 5.80 11.77 -16.65
CA GLY A 335 6.46 12.74 -17.52
C GLY A 335 5.51 13.82 -18.07
N GLY A 336 4.23 13.45 -18.30
CA GLY A 336 3.17 14.40 -18.67
C GLY A 336 2.84 15.35 -17.51
N LEU A 337 2.72 14.83 -16.30
CA LEU A 337 2.45 15.62 -15.09
C LEU A 337 3.59 16.60 -14.79
N GLU A 338 4.84 16.17 -14.90
CA GLU A 338 6.03 17.02 -14.72
C GLU A 338 6.05 18.19 -15.71
N ARG A 339 5.81 17.90 -16.99
CA ARG A 339 5.74 18.95 -18.02
C ARG A 339 4.60 19.94 -17.78
N ALA A 340 3.43 19.46 -17.34
CA ALA A 340 2.28 20.29 -17.02
C ALA A 340 2.56 21.21 -15.82
N ALA A 341 3.18 20.70 -14.77
CA ALA A 341 3.58 21.46 -13.59
C ALA A 341 4.64 22.53 -13.96
N ALA A 342 5.68 22.14 -14.69
CA ALA A 342 6.74 23.05 -15.14
C ALA A 342 6.18 24.21 -15.98
N LYS A 343 5.26 23.92 -16.93
CA LYS A 343 4.59 24.94 -17.74
C LYS A 343 3.76 25.94 -16.90
N SER A 344 3.28 25.52 -15.73
CA SER A 344 2.51 26.36 -14.81
C SER A 344 3.38 27.02 -13.74
N GLY A 345 4.69 26.77 -13.71
CA GLY A 345 5.61 27.26 -12.70
C GLY A 345 5.39 26.68 -11.29
N VAL A 346 4.64 25.58 -11.16
CA VAL A 346 4.37 24.92 -9.88
C VAL A 346 5.53 23.97 -9.53
N PRO A 347 6.22 24.17 -8.40
CA PRO A 347 7.29 23.29 -8.00
C PRO A 347 6.73 21.96 -7.51
N VAL A 348 7.11 20.87 -8.17
CA VAL A 348 6.72 19.51 -7.78
C VAL A 348 7.91 18.57 -7.83
N GLN A 349 7.82 17.51 -6.99
CA GLN A 349 8.64 16.31 -7.12
C GLN A 349 7.69 15.17 -7.51
N VAL A 350 7.97 14.47 -8.60
CA VAL A 350 7.16 13.34 -9.04
C VAL A 350 7.96 12.07 -8.87
N HIS A 351 7.52 11.23 -7.96
CA HIS A 351 8.13 9.92 -7.74
C HIS A 351 7.31 8.84 -8.42
N ARG A 352 7.97 7.86 -9.01
CA ARG A 352 7.33 6.68 -9.61
C ARG A 352 8.16 5.42 -9.41
N LEU A 353 7.50 4.29 -9.31
CA LEU A 353 8.09 2.95 -9.32
C LEU A 353 7.03 1.93 -9.76
N GLY A 354 7.30 1.19 -10.84
CA GLY A 354 6.33 0.25 -11.39
C GLY A 354 5.01 0.95 -11.73
N SER A 355 3.92 0.49 -11.14
CA SER A 355 2.58 1.06 -11.33
C SER A 355 2.16 2.09 -10.26
N MET A 356 3.12 2.59 -9.49
CA MET A 356 2.91 3.52 -8.37
C MET A 356 3.53 4.88 -8.67
N PHE A 357 2.86 5.96 -8.25
CA PHE A 357 3.43 7.32 -8.35
C PHE A 357 2.83 8.27 -7.31
N THR A 358 3.56 9.33 -7.01
CA THR A 358 3.09 10.45 -6.17
C THR A 358 3.59 11.77 -6.71
N VAL A 359 2.74 12.80 -6.67
CA VAL A 359 3.09 14.20 -6.97
C VAL A 359 3.16 14.95 -5.65
N PHE A 360 4.37 15.31 -5.24
CA PHE A 360 4.62 16.14 -4.07
C PHE A 360 4.75 17.61 -4.47
N PHE A 361 4.03 18.50 -3.80
CA PHE A 361 4.11 19.94 -4.03
C PHE A 361 5.30 20.52 -3.24
N SER A 362 6.50 20.38 -3.77
CA SER A 362 7.75 20.80 -3.14
C SER A 362 8.81 21.18 -4.17
N ALA A 363 9.56 22.24 -3.87
CA ALA A 363 10.77 22.60 -4.61
C ALA A 363 12.01 21.81 -4.15
N LYS A 364 11.92 21.14 -2.99
CA LYS A 364 13.01 20.35 -2.40
C LYS A 364 12.77 18.86 -2.62
N PRO A 365 13.83 18.05 -2.67
CA PRO A 365 13.69 16.58 -2.70
C PRO A 365 12.85 16.07 -1.52
N VAL A 366 12.06 15.02 -1.76
CA VAL A 366 11.28 14.32 -0.75
C VAL A 366 11.88 12.93 -0.58
N THR A 367 12.50 12.67 0.57
CA THR A 367 13.30 11.46 0.81
C THR A 367 12.90 10.72 2.08
N ASP A 368 12.04 11.33 2.91
CA ASP A 368 11.57 10.80 4.19
C ASP A 368 10.22 11.42 4.58
N PHE A 369 9.73 11.04 5.75
CA PHE A 369 8.44 11.53 6.26
C PHE A 369 8.45 13.06 6.52
N ASP A 370 9.54 13.60 7.09
CA ASP A 370 9.62 15.02 7.45
C ASP A 370 9.61 15.90 6.20
N SER A 371 10.32 15.52 5.16
CA SER A 371 10.31 16.19 3.86
C SER A 371 8.96 16.06 3.15
N ALA A 372 8.28 14.91 3.26
CA ALA A 372 6.92 14.73 2.75
C ALA A 372 5.90 15.59 3.51
N ALA A 373 6.01 15.68 4.84
CA ALA A 373 5.15 16.51 5.67
C ALA A 373 5.37 18.02 5.46
N ALA A 374 6.55 18.41 5.01
CA ALA A 374 6.90 19.81 4.71
C ALA A 374 6.38 20.30 3.33
N CYS A 375 5.75 19.43 2.54
CA CYS A 375 5.17 19.79 1.24
C CYS A 375 3.94 20.72 1.40
N ASP A 376 3.61 21.46 0.33
CA ASP A 376 2.46 22.37 0.32
C ASP A 376 1.12 21.59 0.22
N LEU A 377 0.53 21.28 1.39
CA LEU A 377 -0.73 20.55 1.48
C LEU A 377 -1.93 21.35 0.94
N GLU A 378 -1.88 22.69 0.97
CA GLU A 378 -2.94 23.52 0.39
C GLU A 378 -2.90 23.48 -1.14
N ALA A 379 -1.70 23.47 -1.74
CA ALA A 379 -1.53 23.22 -3.18
C ALA A 379 -2.09 21.85 -3.57
N PHE A 380 -1.83 20.81 -2.76
CA PHE A 380 -2.39 19.47 -2.99
C PHE A 380 -3.92 19.48 -2.94
N LYS A 381 -4.57 20.15 -1.98
CA LYS A 381 -6.03 20.23 -1.89
C LYS A 381 -6.65 20.88 -3.14
N ILE A 382 -6.06 21.98 -3.62
CA ILE A 382 -6.53 22.65 -4.84
C ILE A 382 -6.39 21.74 -6.05
N TYR A 383 -5.24 21.06 -6.16
CA TYR A 383 -4.98 20.09 -7.22
C TYR A 383 -5.99 18.94 -7.17
N PHE A 384 -6.17 18.31 -6.01
CA PHE A 384 -7.10 17.20 -5.81
C PHE A 384 -8.53 17.54 -6.25
N HIS A 385 -9.08 18.64 -5.75
CA HIS A 385 -10.45 19.04 -6.12
C HIS A 385 -10.57 19.39 -7.60
N SER A 386 -9.56 20.06 -8.18
CA SER A 386 -9.57 20.35 -9.59
C SER A 386 -9.52 19.09 -10.47
N MET A 387 -8.76 18.08 -10.07
CA MET A 387 -8.72 16.77 -10.73
C MET A 387 -10.08 16.05 -10.60
N LEU A 388 -10.64 16.03 -9.38
CA LEU A 388 -11.94 15.39 -9.11
C LEU A 388 -13.06 16.02 -9.95
N GLU A 389 -13.14 17.36 -10.05
CA GLU A 389 -14.11 18.09 -10.88
C GLU A 389 -14.01 17.72 -12.37
N GLN A 390 -12.86 17.27 -12.83
CA GLN A 390 -12.59 16.87 -14.22
C GLN A 390 -12.71 15.35 -14.44
N GLY A 391 -13.21 14.60 -13.44
CA GLY A 391 -13.43 13.17 -13.55
C GLY A 391 -12.15 12.35 -13.36
N ILE A 392 -11.19 12.83 -12.58
CA ILE A 392 -10.00 12.09 -12.19
C ILE A 392 -10.03 11.87 -10.68
N TYR A 393 -10.11 10.61 -10.26
CA TYR A 393 -10.19 10.24 -8.85
C TYR A 393 -8.82 9.86 -8.32
N LEU A 394 -8.25 10.74 -7.49
CA LEU A 394 -6.96 10.54 -6.81
C LEU A 394 -7.20 10.16 -5.34
N PRO A 395 -6.22 9.57 -4.64
CA PRO A 395 -6.29 9.42 -3.18
C PRO A 395 -6.47 10.78 -2.50
N PRO A 396 -7.40 10.90 -1.53
CA PRO A 396 -7.72 12.17 -0.87
C PRO A 396 -6.71 12.53 0.24
N SER A 397 -5.43 12.29 0.00
CA SER A 397 -4.32 12.63 0.89
C SER A 397 -3.02 12.63 0.09
N GLN A 398 -2.16 13.65 0.29
CA GLN A 398 -0.81 13.68 -0.30
C GLN A 398 0.08 12.55 0.20
N PHE A 399 -0.22 11.98 1.37
CA PHE A 399 0.52 10.87 1.96
C PHE A 399 0.13 9.50 1.37
N GLU A 400 -0.84 9.46 0.46
CA GLU A 400 -1.22 8.23 -0.25
C GLU A 400 -0.57 8.17 -1.63
N THR A 401 -0.25 6.96 -2.03
CA THR A 401 0.28 6.67 -3.37
C THR A 401 -0.86 6.53 -4.38
N ASN A 402 -0.65 7.01 -5.60
CA ASN A 402 -1.52 6.76 -6.74
C ASN A 402 -1.08 5.48 -7.48
N PHE A 403 -2.04 4.83 -8.14
CA PHE A 403 -1.81 3.56 -8.82
C PHE A 403 -2.31 3.57 -10.25
N LEU A 404 -1.56 2.93 -11.16
CA LEU A 404 -2.06 2.56 -12.48
C LEU A 404 -2.53 1.10 -12.50
N SER A 405 -3.45 0.81 -13.42
CA SER A 405 -3.86 -0.54 -13.78
C SER A 405 -3.68 -0.77 -15.28
N LEU A 406 -3.70 -2.03 -15.68
CA LEU A 406 -3.68 -2.42 -17.11
C LEU A 406 -4.89 -1.92 -17.90
N ALA A 407 -5.97 -1.56 -17.20
CA ALA A 407 -7.19 -1.07 -17.85
C ALA A 407 -7.13 0.41 -18.23
N HIS A 408 -6.14 1.18 -17.72
CA HIS A 408 -5.94 2.56 -18.16
C HIS A 408 -5.52 2.60 -19.62
N SER A 409 -6.29 3.28 -20.45
CA SER A 409 -5.96 3.45 -21.86
C SER A 409 -5.02 4.64 -22.09
N PRO A 410 -4.38 4.75 -23.26
CA PRO A 410 -3.63 5.95 -23.63
C PRO A 410 -4.49 7.22 -23.58
N GLU A 411 -5.78 7.11 -23.89
CA GLU A 411 -6.75 8.20 -23.82
C GLU A 411 -7.03 8.62 -22.38
N ASP A 412 -7.15 7.66 -21.44
CA ASP A 412 -7.29 7.94 -20.02
C ASP A 412 -6.05 8.68 -19.47
N ILE A 413 -4.85 8.24 -19.89
CA ILE A 413 -3.59 8.88 -19.51
C ILE A 413 -3.53 10.32 -20.05
N GLN A 414 -3.87 10.52 -21.34
CA GLN A 414 -3.85 11.86 -21.93
C GLN A 414 -4.89 12.79 -21.27
N LYS A 415 -6.11 12.30 -21.05
CA LYS A 415 -7.17 13.05 -20.32
C LYS A 415 -6.70 13.46 -18.93
N THR A 416 -5.96 12.59 -18.24
CA THR A 416 -5.40 12.89 -16.92
C THR A 416 -4.33 13.97 -16.98
N ILE A 417 -3.44 13.93 -17.99
CA ILE A 417 -2.40 14.97 -18.21
C ILE A 417 -3.07 16.32 -18.50
N ASP A 418 -4.09 16.34 -19.36
CA ASP A 418 -4.83 17.57 -19.71
C ASP A 418 -5.55 18.16 -18.48
N ALA A 419 -6.21 17.31 -17.68
CA ALA A 419 -6.82 17.70 -16.43
C ALA A 419 -5.81 18.27 -15.45
N ALA A 420 -4.63 17.64 -15.32
CA ALA A 420 -3.55 18.09 -14.47
C ALA A 420 -3.01 19.47 -14.90
N ALA A 421 -2.91 19.74 -16.19
CA ALA A 421 -2.48 21.06 -16.68
C ALA A 421 -3.43 22.18 -16.21
N ILE A 422 -4.75 21.94 -16.24
CA ILE A 422 -5.75 22.87 -15.69
C ILE A 422 -5.61 22.98 -14.18
N ALA A 423 -5.41 21.85 -13.48
CA ALA A 423 -5.28 21.83 -12.04
C ALA A 423 -4.01 22.59 -11.57
N PHE A 424 -2.85 22.38 -12.21
CA PHE A 424 -1.62 23.12 -11.92
C PHE A 424 -1.77 24.63 -12.19
N ALA A 425 -2.47 25.03 -13.24
CA ALA A 425 -2.75 26.46 -13.49
C ALA A 425 -3.61 27.08 -12.36
N LYS A 426 -4.61 26.33 -11.82
CA LYS A 426 -5.39 26.76 -10.65
C LYS A 426 -4.50 26.87 -9.41
N VAL A 427 -3.60 25.90 -9.18
CA VAL A 427 -2.64 25.94 -8.07
C VAL A 427 -1.71 27.14 -8.22
N ALA A 428 -1.11 27.36 -9.40
CA ALA A 428 -0.23 28.50 -9.65
C ALA A 428 -0.91 29.84 -9.33
N LYS A 429 -2.13 30.02 -9.82
CA LYS A 429 -2.92 31.24 -9.53
C LYS A 429 -3.19 31.41 -8.03
N ALA A 430 -3.61 30.36 -7.34
CA ALA A 430 -3.99 30.43 -5.93
C ALA A 430 -2.78 30.59 -5.00
N ARG A 431 -1.62 30.03 -5.34
CA ARG A 431 -0.39 30.05 -4.54
C ARG A 431 0.61 31.14 -4.98
N GLY A 432 0.30 31.87 -6.06
CA GLY A 432 1.15 32.96 -6.57
C GLY A 432 2.42 32.48 -7.29
N TYR A 433 2.45 31.24 -7.79
CA TYR A 433 3.55 30.75 -8.62
C TYR A 433 3.50 31.42 -10.00
N LYS A 434 4.67 31.65 -10.58
CA LYS A 434 4.82 32.28 -11.90
C LYS A 434 5.50 31.28 -12.83
N ALA A 435 4.95 31.16 -14.05
CA ALA A 435 5.52 30.34 -15.12
C ALA A 435 6.87 30.88 -15.59
#